data_763eec5b200ddb1de31d8013eaaa5f9b
#
_entry.id   763eec5b200ddb1de31d8013eaaa5f9b
#
_cell.length_a   1.000
_cell.length_b   1.000
_cell.length_c   1.000
_cell.angle_alpha   90.00
_cell.angle_beta   90.00
_cell.angle_gamma   90.00
#
_symmetry.space_group_name_H-M   'P 1'
#
loop_
_entity.id
_entity.type
_entity.pdbx_description
1 polymer ?
#
loop_
_entity_poly.entity_id
_entity_poly.type
_entity_poly.pdbx_seq_one_letter_code
_entity_poly.pdbx_strand_id
1 'polypeptide(L)'
;MRTKPGEVWLADLGLAAKTRPVLIVSREDEDPPRALVIHVPMTTQNRGSRYEVDLGKLPFLREASFVNVQGIASIPTVRLERKLGHMPPELLEKIKTALRYALDL
;
A
#
# COMPACT_ATOMS: atom_id res chain seq x y z
N MET A 1 -8.01 10.51 -12.00
CA MET A 1 -8.27 9.37 -11.10
C MET A 1 -8.03 9.79 -9.67
N ARG A 2 -8.93 9.47 -8.79
CA ARG A 2 -8.85 9.86 -7.39
C ARG A 2 -8.82 8.61 -6.52
N THR A 3 -7.78 8.51 -5.69
CA THR A 3 -7.59 7.38 -4.78
C THR A 3 -7.81 7.82 -3.33
N LYS A 4 -8.06 6.85 -2.46
CA LYS A 4 -8.25 7.08 -1.02
C LYS A 4 -7.30 6.21 -0.22
N PRO A 5 -6.86 6.68 0.97
CA PRO A 5 -6.09 5.82 1.86
C PRO A 5 -6.84 4.54 2.18
N GLY A 6 -6.13 3.43 2.15
CA GLY A 6 -6.71 2.11 2.42
C GLY A 6 -7.09 1.34 1.18
N GLU A 7 -7.15 1.97 0.01
CA GLU A 7 -7.38 1.23 -1.22
C GLU A 7 -6.16 0.40 -1.60
N VAL A 8 -6.42 -0.82 -2.06
CA VAL A 8 -5.39 -1.72 -2.56
C VAL A 8 -5.52 -1.79 -4.07
N TRP A 9 -4.44 -1.48 -4.76
CA TRP A 9 -4.40 -1.44 -6.22
C TRP A 9 -3.31 -2.34 -6.76
N LEU A 10 -3.55 -2.92 -7.93
CA LEU A 10 -2.52 -3.56 -8.71
C LEU A 10 -1.76 -2.45 -9.44
N ALA A 11 -0.44 -2.42 -9.28
CA ALA A 11 0.39 -1.35 -9.83
C ALA A 11 1.56 -1.92 -10.59
N ASP A 12 1.92 -1.25 -11.69
CA ASP A 12 3.12 -1.52 -12.45
C ASP A 12 4.27 -0.74 -11.81
N LEU A 13 5.16 -1.44 -11.12
CA LEU A 13 6.27 -0.82 -10.43
C LEU A 13 7.50 -0.63 -11.32
N GLY A 14 7.40 -1.00 -12.60
CA GLY A 14 8.49 -0.80 -13.56
C GLY A 14 9.69 -1.71 -13.35
N LEU A 15 9.53 -2.76 -12.56
CA LEU A 15 10.60 -3.71 -12.28
C LEU A 15 10.36 -5.02 -13.03
N ALA A 16 11.34 -5.90 -13.00
CA ALA A 16 11.22 -7.23 -13.61
C ALA A 16 10.05 -8.01 -13.04
N ALA A 17 9.67 -7.71 -11.81
CA ALA A 17 8.52 -8.33 -11.15
C ALA A 17 7.17 -7.91 -11.73
N LYS A 18 7.14 -6.87 -12.58
CA LYS A 18 5.93 -6.40 -13.24
C LYS A 18 4.94 -5.78 -12.27
N THR A 19 3.71 -6.31 -12.20
CA THR A 19 2.65 -5.74 -11.37
C THR A 19 2.63 -6.37 -9.99
N ARG A 20 2.31 -5.54 -8.99
CA ARG A 20 2.23 -5.96 -7.59
C ARG A 20 1.08 -5.23 -6.91
N PRO A 21 0.45 -5.84 -5.90
CA PRO A 21 -0.48 -5.12 -5.06
C PRO A 21 0.27 -4.08 -4.24
N VAL A 22 -0.33 -2.90 -4.14
CA VAL A 22 0.18 -1.82 -3.28
C VAL A 22 -0.97 -1.24 -2.48
N LEU A 23 -0.67 -0.77 -1.28
CA LEU A 23 -1.65 -0.09 -0.44
C LEU A 23 -1.46 1.42 -0.57
N ILE A 24 -2.52 2.12 -0.94
CA ILE A 24 -2.50 3.58 -1.00
C ILE A 24 -2.58 4.13 0.42
N VAL A 25 -1.65 5.01 0.76
CA VAL A 25 -1.61 5.67 2.06
C VAL A 25 -1.71 7.20 1.96
N SER A 26 -1.61 7.75 0.75
CA SER A 26 -1.78 9.19 0.56
C SER A 26 -3.25 9.58 0.66
N ARG A 27 -3.48 10.83 1.09
CA ARG A 27 -4.83 11.35 1.23
C ARG A 27 -5.53 11.45 -0.12
N GLU A 28 -6.84 11.41 -0.08
CA GLU A 28 -7.65 11.74 -1.24
C GLU A 28 -7.49 13.23 -1.54
N ASP A 29 -7.08 13.55 -2.77
CA ASP A 29 -6.85 14.93 -3.19
C ASP A 29 -7.38 15.10 -4.60
N GLU A 30 -8.25 16.08 -4.78
CA GLU A 30 -8.87 16.34 -6.09
C GLU A 30 -7.89 16.95 -7.07
N ASP A 31 -6.91 17.72 -6.56
CA ASP A 31 -6.01 18.48 -7.40
C ASP A 31 -4.60 18.50 -6.82
N PRO A 32 -3.95 17.35 -6.78
CA PRO A 32 -2.59 17.30 -6.26
C PRO A 32 -1.63 18.04 -7.20
N PRO A 33 -0.55 18.60 -6.66
CA PRO A 33 0.40 19.35 -7.49
C PRO A 33 1.11 18.48 -8.51
N ARG A 34 1.16 17.18 -8.27
CA ARG A 34 1.72 16.20 -9.19
C ARG A 34 0.81 14.98 -9.23
N ALA A 35 0.77 14.30 -10.36
CA ALA A 35 -0.04 13.09 -10.54
C ALA A 35 0.67 11.89 -9.90
N LEU A 36 0.83 11.92 -8.59
CA LEU A 36 1.51 10.90 -7.80
C LEU A 36 0.59 10.40 -6.68
N VAL A 37 0.80 9.16 -6.28
CA VAL A 37 0.21 8.60 -5.06
C VAL A 37 1.34 8.06 -4.20
N ILE A 38 1.12 8.06 -2.87
CA ILE A 38 2.05 7.48 -1.92
C ILE A 38 1.51 6.13 -1.52
N HIS A 39 2.36 5.12 -1.56
CA HIS A 39 1.96 3.74 -1.28
C HIS A 39 2.97 3.03 -0.41
N VAL A 40 2.56 1.90 0.14
CA VAL A 40 3.45 0.93 0.77
C VAL A 40 3.30 -0.41 0.05
N PRO A 41 4.40 -1.15 -0.11
CA PRO A 41 4.35 -2.43 -0.82
C PRO A 41 3.76 -3.52 0.05
N MET A 42 3.25 -4.54 -0.61
CA MET A 42 2.75 -5.75 0.02
C MET A 42 3.65 -6.91 -0.37
N THR A 43 3.85 -7.85 0.53
CA THR A 43 4.74 -8.98 0.34
C THR A 43 4.13 -10.22 0.98
N THR A 44 4.54 -11.39 0.51
CA THR A 44 4.19 -12.66 1.15
C THR A 44 5.26 -13.10 2.15
N GLN A 45 6.37 -12.37 2.26
CA GLN A 45 7.47 -12.70 3.17
C GLN A 45 7.43 -11.78 4.39
N ASN A 46 7.41 -12.40 5.58
CA ASN A 46 7.44 -11.67 6.84
C ASN A 46 8.81 -11.85 7.50
N ARG A 47 9.44 -10.72 7.84
CA ARG A 47 10.71 -10.72 8.56
C ARG A 47 10.53 -10.47 10.05
N GLY A 48 9.30 -10.32 10.51
CA GLY A 48 8.97 -10.18 11.93
C GLY A 48 9.39 -8.85 12.54
N SER A 49 9.47 -7.79 11.76
CA SER A 49 9.92 -6.49 12.24
C SER A 49 8.75 -5.57 12.55
N ARG A 50 9.04 -4.44 13.21
CA ARG A 50 8.05 -3.40 13.50
C ARG A 50 7.62 -2.64 12.24
N TYR A 51 8.31 -2.83 11.12
CA TYR A 51 7.94 -2.23 9.85
C TYR A 51 6.90 -3.05 9.11
N GLU A 52 6.54 -4.22 9.60
CA GLU A 52 5.65 -5.13 8.90
C GLU A 52 4.37 -5.34 9.67
N VAL A 53 3.26 -5.40 8.93
CA VAL A 53 1.92 -5.65 9.50
C VAL A 53 1.34 -6.88 8.80
N ASP A 54 0.95 -7.86 9.61
CA ASP A 54 0.33 -9.08 9.13
C ASP A 54 -1.13 -8.78 8.77
N LEU A 55 -1.49 -9.01 7.52
CA LEU A 55 -2.84 -8.77 7.01
C LEU A 55 -3.69 -10.03 6.99
N GLY A 56 -3.09 -11.20 7.22
CA GLY A 56 -3.76 -12.46 7.00
C GLY A 56 -4.11 -12.64 5.52
N LYS A 57 -5.12 -13.45 5.26
CA LYS A 57 -5.60 -13.72 3.89
C LYS A 57 -6.81 -12.84 3.62
N LEU A 58 -6.61 -11.77 2.86
CA LEU A 58 -7.70 -10.89 2.46
C LEU A 58 -8.47 -11.48 1.27
N PRO A 59 -9.80 -11.23 1.17
CA PRO A 59 -10.62 -11.87 0.13
C PRO A 59 -10.18 -11.57 -1.30
N PHE A 60 -9.58 -10.40 -1.54
CA PHE A 60 -9.18 -9.97 -2.87
C PHE A 60 -7.72 -10.29 -3.19
N LEU A 61 -7.02 -11.00 -2.31
CA LEU A 61 -5.64 -11.43 -2.54
C LEU A 61 -5.57 -12.95 -2.53
N ARG A 62 -4.64 -13.52 -3.31
CA ARG A 62 -4.49 -14.97 -3.43
C ARG A 62 -3.86 -15.61 -2.21
N GLU A 63 -2.95 -14.89 -1.55
CA GLU A 63 -2.14 -15.44 -0.47
C GLU A 63 -2.20 -14.54 0.74
N ALA A 64 -1.91 -15.11 1.90
CA ALA A 64 -1.69 -14.32 3.11
C ALA A 64 -0.56 -13.33 2.85
N SER A 65 -0.74 -12.10 3.28
CA SER A 65 0.14 -11.02 2.91
C SER A 65 0.50 -10.14 4.10
N PHE A 66 1.56 -9.37 3.92
CA PHE A 66 2.09 -8.42 4.89
C PHE A 66 2.29 -7.09 4.18
N VAL A 67 2.11 -5.99 4.91
CA VAL A 67 2.53 -4.67 4.43
C VAL A 67 3.90 -4.39 5.01
N ASN A 68 4.82 -3.89 4.19
CA ASN A 68 6.12 -3.42 4.65
C ASN A 68 6.18 -1.90 4.51
N VAL A 69 6.02 -1.18 5.63
CA VAL A 69 5.99 0.28 5.60
C VAL A 69 7.38 0.89 5.35
N GLN A 70 8.45 0.12 5.53
CA GLN A 70 9.78 0.61 5.22
C GLN A 70 9.95 0.91 3.73
N GLY A 71 9.15 0.28 2.89
CA GLY A 71 9.16 0.48 1.45
C GLY A 71 8.27 1.61 0.97
N ILE A 72 7.82 2.51 1.84
CA ILE A 72 6.97 3.64 1.43
C ILE A 72 7.62 4.41 0.29
N ALA A 73 6.83 4.72 -0.73
CA ALA A 73 7.32 5.42 -1.91
C ALA A 73 6.16 6.08 -2.64
N SER A 74 6.47 6.94 -3.60
CA SER A 74 5.45 7.50 -4.47
C SER A 74 5.63 6.95 -5.89
N ILE A 75 4.51 6.81 -6.60
CA ILE A 75 4.51 6.40 -8.00
C ILE A 75 3.52 7.27 -8.78
N PRO A 76 3.75 7.45 -10.09
CA PRO A 76 2.76 8.12 -10.94
C PRO A 76 1.43 7.36 -10.92
N THR A 77 0.33 8.10 -10.86
CA THR A 77 -1.02 7.50 -10.86
C THR A 77 -1.28 6.63 -12.08
N VAL A 78 -0.63 6.95 -13.20
CA VAL A 78 -0.78 6.18 -14.43
C VAL A 78 -0.31 4.74 -14.29
N ARG A 79 0.51 4.44 -13.27
CA ARG A 79 0.99 3.08 -13.02
C ARG A 79 -0.02 2.23 -12.26
N LEU A 80 -1.09 2.82 -11.73
CA LEU A 80 -2.17 2.06 -11.09
C LEU A 80 -3.04 1.44 -12.19
N GLU A 81 -3.18 0.12 -12.15
CA GLU A 81 -3.89 -0.60 -13.20
C GLU A 81 -5.33 -0.91 -12.83
N ARG A 82 -5.53 -1.43 -11.61
CA ARG A 82 -6.84 -1.92 -11.22
C ARG A 82 -6.97 -1.92 -9.70
N LYS A 83 -8.08 -1.42 -9.20
CA LYS A 83 -8.40 -1.49 -7.78
C LYS A 83 -8.79 -2.92 -7.41
N LEU A 84 -8.16 -3.46 -6.40
CA LEU A 84 -8.42 -4.82 -5.92
C LEU A 84 -9.42 -4.85 -4.77
N GLY A 85 -9.35 -3.89 -3.88
CA GLY A 85 -10.20 -3.86 -2.70
C GLY A 85 -9.83 -2.74 -1.76
N HIS A 86 -10.30 -2.86 -0.53
CA HIS A 86 -10.06 -1.86 0.51
C HIS A 86 -9.60 -2.56 1.79
N MET A 87 -8.58 -1.99 2.42
CA MET A 87 -8.05 -2.51 3.67
C MET A 87 -9.09 -2.36 4.78
N PRO A 88 -9.35 -3.41 5.57
CA PRO A 88 -10.23 -3.27 6.74
C PRO A 88 -9.72 -2.17 7.67
N PRO A 89 -10.63 -1.37 8.28
CA PRO A 89 -10.22 -0.22 9.08
C PRO A 89 -9.26 -0.55 10.21
N GLU A 90 -9.45 -1.67 10.91
CA GLU A 90 -8.58 -2.06 12.02
C GLU A 90 -7.17 -2.39 11.55
N LEU A 91 -7.01 -2.95 10.35
CA LEU A 91 -5.68 -3.19 9.77
C LEU A 91 -5.05 -1.90 9.29
N LEU A 92 -5.85 -1.00 8.72
CA LEU A 92 -5.35 0.30 8.29
C LEU A 92 -4.79 1.09 9.47
N GLU A 93 -5.44 1.02 10.64
CA GLU A 93 -4.92 1.67 11.85
C GLU A 93 -3.59 1.08 12.30
N LYS A 94 -3.43 -0.23 12.22
CA LYS A 94 -2.15 -0.88 12.53
C LYS A 94 -1.06 -0.43 11.56
N ILE A 95 -1.40 -0.28 10.29
CA ILE A 95 -0.46 0.19 9.28
C ILE A 95 -0.06 1.63 9.55
N LYS A 96 -1.02 2.48 9.92
CA LYS A 96 -0.71 3.87 10.28
C LYS A 96 0.21 3.94 11.50
N THR A 97 0.01 3.06 12.49
CA THR A 97 0.89 2.99 13.65
C THR A 97 2.32 2.61 13.23
N ALA A 98 2.44 1.62 12.33
CA ALA A 98 3.75 1.23 11.82
C ALA A 98 4.40 2.37 11.02
N LEU A 99 3.60 3.13 10.26
CA LEU A 99 4.10 4.29 9.53
C LEU A 99 4.61 5.39 10.47
N ARG A 100 3.87 5.65 11.56
CA ARG A 100 4.32 6.62 12.56
C ARG A 100 5.66 6.20 13.15
N TYR A 101 5.82 4.92 13.43
CA TYR A 101 7.08 4.40 13.93
C TYR A 101 8.20 4.57 12.89
N ALA A 102 7.94 4.17 11.65
CA ALA A 102 8.95 4.19 10.60
C ALA A 102 9.42 5.60 10.25
N LEU A 103 8.49 6.56 10.30
CA LEU A 103 8.75 7.95 9.91
C LEU A 103 9.02 8.87 11.11
N ASP A 104 9.00 8.32 12.31
CA ASP A 104 9.23 9.06 13.56
C ASP A 104 8.22 10.21 13.72
N LEU A 105 6.96 9.92 13.52
CA LEU A 105 5.87 10.91 13.64
C LEU A 105 5.17 10.84 14.98
#